data_b89c16dcf693a49a10ceeb26d7983922
#
_entry.id   b89c16dcf693a49a10ceeb26d7983922
#
_cell.length_a   1.000
_cell.length_b   1.000
_cell.length_c   1.000
_cell.angle_alpha   90.00
_cell.angle_beta   90.00
_cell.angle_gamma   90.00
#
_symmetry.space_group_name_H-M   'P 1'
#
loop_
_entity.id
_entity.type
_entity.pdbx_description
1 polymer ?
#
loop_
_entity_poly.entity_id
_entity_poly.type
_entity_poly.pdbx_seq_one_letter_code
_entity_poly.pdbx_strand_id
1 'polypeptide(L)'
;MRTMTIDLQEGFMDDSVMIQVDDVEVYNKAQVSTGFVLARADSLAVELPEGSATVRVVVPSRRLSGAIVLDVTPDVQLGVALVNDEIKFRVSDKLFPYF
;
A
#
# COMPACT_ATOMS: atom_id res chain seq x y z
N MET A 1 -20.12 -4.03 0.94
CA MET A 1 -18.65 -3.96 1.06
C MET A 1 -18.06 -3.41 -0.21
N ARG A 2 -17.05 -2.60 -0.08
CA ARG A 2 -16.28 -2.07 -1.22
C ARG A 2 -14.90 -2.68 -1.21
N THR A 3 -14.29 -2.79 -2.38
CA THR A 3 -12.93 -3.31 -2.51
C THR A 3 -11.96 -2.15 -2.68
N MET A 4 -10.95 -2.10 -1.81
CA MET A 4 -9.82 -1.19 -1.94
C MET A 4 -8.63 -1.98 -2.43
N THR A 5 -7.98 -1.52 -3.50
CA THR A 5 -6.74 -2.11 -3.97
C THR A 5 -5.57 -1.32 -3.40
N ILE A 6 -4.60 -2.03 -2.81
CA ILE A 6 -3.38 -1.43 -2.30
C ILE A 6 -2.22 -1.95 -3.15
N ASP A 7 -1.52 -1.04 -3.81
CA ASP A 7 -0.35 -1.36 -4.63
C ASP A 7 0.92 -0.91 -3.91
N LEU A 8 1.84 -1.83 -3.70
CA LEU A 8 3.21 -1.51 -3.28
C LEU A 8 3.99 -1.18 -4.55
N GLN A 9 4.39 0.08 -4.68
CA GLN A 9 4.92 0.63 -5.93
C GLN A 9 6.45 0.65 -5.95
N GLU A 10 7.06 1.82 -6.12
CA GLU A 10 8.50 1.95 -6.28
C GLU A 10 9.25 2.00 -4.96
N GLY A 11 10.53 1.73 -5.00
CA GLY A 11 11.46 1.94 -3.89
C GLY A 11 11.68 0.74 -2.98
N PHE A 12 10.94 -0.35 -3.15
CA PHE A 12 11.14 -1.56 -2.34
C PHE A 12 12.33 -2.36 -2.86
N MET A 13 13.21 -2.77 -1.95
CA MET A 13 14.38 -3.58 -2.26
C MET A 13 14.65 -4.53 -1.11
N ASP A 14 14.22 -5.79 -1.28
CA ASP A 14 14.37 -6.83 -0.26
C ASP A 14 13.87 -6.39 1.12
N ASP A 15 12.74 -5.70 1.15
CA ASP A 15 12.17 -5.11 2.35
C ASP A 15 11.13 -6.02 2.99
N SER A 16 11.02 -5.95 4.31
CA SER A 16 9.88 -6.51 5.03
C SER A 16 8.79 -5.42 5.12
N VAL A 17 7.55 -5.81 4.85
CA VAL A 17 6.42 -4.88 4.81
C VAL A 17 5.23 -5.48 5.54
N MET A 18 4.61 -4.69 6.41
CA MET A 18 3.36 -5.03 7.07
C MET A 18 2.34 -3.92 6.83
N ILE A 19 1.11 -4.31 6.53
CA ILE A 19 0.01 -3.36 6.33
C ILE A 19 -1.15 -3.74 7.25
N GLN A 20 -1.66 -2.76 7.98
CA GLN A 20 -2.87 -2.87 8.78
C GLN A 20 -3.93 -1.92 8.24
N VAL A 21 -5.17 -2.39 8.21
CA VAL A 21 -6.33 -1.56 7.90
C VAL A 21 -7.27 -1.62 9.09
N ASP A 22 -7.57 -0.46 9.68
CA ASP A 22 -8.37 -0.34 10.90
C ASP A 22 -7.90 -1.31 12.00
N ASP A 23 -6.57 -1.33 12.21
CA ASP A 23 -5.88 -2.15 13.20
C ASP A 23 -5.91 -3.67 12.93
N VAL A 24 -6.32 -4.09 11.73
CA VAL A 24 -6.29 -5.49 11.30
C VAL A 24 -5.18 -5.69 10.29
N GLU A 25 -4.27 -6.63 10.57
CA GLU A 25 -3.19 -6.95 9.65
C GLU A 25 -3.77 -7.64 8.40
N VAL A 26 -3.49 -7.06 7.23
CA VAL A 26 -3.97 -7.57 5.94
C VAL A 26 -2.82 -8.03 5.03
N TYR A 27 -1.58 -7.68 5.38
CA TYR A 27 -0.41 -8.00 4.59
C TYR A 27 0.82 -8.06 5.48
N ASN A 28 1.63 -9.07 5.30
CA ASN A 28 2.91 -9.21 6.02
C ASN A 28 3.83 -10.12 5.21
N LYS A 29 4.80 -9.54 4.54
CA LYS A 29 5.77 -10.28 3.73
C LYS A 29 7.17 -9.74 3.90
N ALA A 30 8.14 -10.64 3.79
CA ALA A 30 9.55 -10.31 3.70
C ALA A 30 10.01 -10.38 2.23
N GLN A 31 11.17 -9.81 1.94
CA GLN A 31 11.81 -9.86 0.63
C GLN A 31 10.95 -9.25 -0.47
N VAL A 32 10.28 -8.14 -0.15
CA VAL A 32 9.47 -7.40 -1.11
C VAL A 32 10.39 -6.49 -1.93
N SER A 33 10.33 -6.61 -3.25
CA SER A 33 11.14 -5.81 -4.16
C SER A 33 10.33 -5.32 -5.33
N THR A 34 10.54 -4.06 -5.72
CA THR A 34 9.90 -3.48 -6.89
C THR A 34 10.48 -4.08 -8.17
N GLY A 35 9.63 -4.52 -9.08
CA GLY A 35 10.05 -5.12 -10.33
C GLY A 35 10.63 -4.08 -11.31
N PHE A 36 11.49 -4.54 -12.22
CA PHE A 36 12.11 -3.67 -13.23
C PHE A 36 11.17 -3.36 -14.39
N VAL A 37 10.28 -4.30 -14.73
CA VAL A 37 9.36 -4.13 -15.86
C VAL A 37 8.15 -3.30 -15.46
N LEU A 38 7.56 -3.61 -14.31
CA LEU A 38 6.48 -2.85 -13.73
C LEU A 38 7.01 -2.16 -12.47
N ALA A 39 6.75 -0.88 -12.30
CA ALA A 39 7.16 -0.14 -11.11
C ALA A 39 6.25 -0.50 -9.93
N ARG A 40 6.08 -1.80 -9.69
CA ARG A 40 5.20 -2.34 -8.66
C ARG A 40 5.87 -3.55 -8.01
N ALA A 41 5.84 -3.60 -6.69
CA ALA A 41 6.39 -4.72 -5.92
C ALA A 41 5.33 -5.79 -5.68
N ASP A 42 4.11 -5.40 -5.32
CA ASP A 42 3.01 -6.33 -5.04
C ASP A 42 1.69 -5.56 -5.06
N SER A 43 0.59 -6.30 -5.02
CA SER A 43 -0.75 -5.73 -4.98
C SER A 43 -1.66 -6.63 -4.17
N LEU A 44 -2.59 -6.03 -3.42
CA LEU A 44 -3.59 -6.77 -2.66
C LEU A 44 -4.92 -6.04 -2.71
N ALA A 45 -6.00 -6.81 -2.53
CA ALA A 45 -7.35 -6.27 -2.45
C ALA A 45 -7.89 -6.51 -1.04
N VAL A 46 -8.50 -5.48 -0.47
CA VAL A 46 -9.10 -5.52 0.87
C VAL A 46 -10.56 -5.12 0.75
N GLU A 47 -11.45 -5.92 1.31
CA GLU A 47 -12.87 -5.59 1.36
C GLU A 47 -13.17 -4.82 2.63
N LEU A 48 -13.81 -3.66 2.49
CA LEU A 48 -14.09 -2.74 3.58
C LEU A 48 -15.50 -2.22 3.49
N PRO A 49 -16.13 -1.89 4.64
CA PRO A 49 -17.39 -1.18 4.62
C PRO A 49 -17.19 0.23 4.07
N GLU A 50 -18.29 0.80 3.60
CA GLU A 50 -18.35 2.19 3.20
C GLU A 50 -17.97 3.11 4.38
N GLY A 51 -17.27 4.20 4.12
CA GLY A 51 -16.84 5.14 5.15
C GLY A 51 -15.33 5.40 5.08
N SER A 52 -14.75 5.88 6.18
CA SER A 52 -13.31 6.10 6.25
C SER A 52 -12.58 4.87 6.78
N ALA A 53 -11.33 4.71 6.34
CA ALA A 53 -10.44 3.66 6.82
C ALA A 53 -9.07 4.25 7.11
N THR A 54 -8.39 3.69 8.10
CA THR A 54 -7.00 4.04 8.43
C THR A 54 -6.10 2.93 7.95
N VAL A 55 -5.17 3.25 7.06
CA VAL A 55 -4.17 2.31 6.56
C VAL A 55 -2.82 2.66 7.15
N ARG A 56 -2.23 1.70 7.84
CA ARG A 56 -0.89 1.83 8.41
C ARG A 56 0.06 0.90 7.69
N VAL A 57 1.18 1.44 7.24
CA VAL A 57 2.24 0.69 6.59
C VAL A 57 3.49 0.75 7.46
N VAL A 58 4.07 -0.40 7.73
CA VAL A 58 5.31 -0.51 8.50
C VAL A 58 6.34 -1.23 7.65
N VAL A 59 7.54 -0.67 7.56
CA VAL A 59 8.68 -1.28 6.86
C VAL A 59 9.79 -1.49 7.89
N PRO A 60 9.74 -2.60 8.66
CA PRO A 60 10.69 -2.81 9.76
C PRO A 60 12.15 -2.85 9.31
N SER A 61 12.42 -3.35 8.11
CA SER A 61 13.77 -3.41 7.56
C SER A 61 14.43 -2.03 7.40
N ARG A 62 13.64 -0.97 7.35
CA ARG A 62 14.12 0.42 7.26
C ARG A 62 13.71 1.26 8.47
N ARG A 63 13.04 0.68 9.45
CA ARG A 63 12.51 1.38 10.63
C ARG A 63 11.57 2.53 10.24
N LEU A 64 10.75 2.29 9.21
CA LEU A 64 9.76 3.26 8.74
C LEU A 64 8.37 2.82 9.09
N SER A 65 7.50 3.79 9.38
CA SER A 65 6.07 3.57 9.48
C SER A 65 5.34 4.83 9.04
N GLY A 66 4.15 4.64 8.48
CA GLY A 66 3.29 5.74 8.07
C GLY A 66 1.85 5.30 8.07
N ALA A 67 0.94 6.26 8.15
CA ALA A 67 -0.48 5.99 8.14
C ALA A 67 -1.21 7.06 7.34
N ILE A 68 -2.32 6.65 6.72
CA ILE A 68 -3.21 7.54 6.01
C ILE A 68 -4.65 7.20 6.35
N VAL A 69 -5.48 8.22 6.51
CA VAL A 69 -6.93 8.08 6.63
C VAL A 69 -7.54 8.47 5.29
N LEU A 70 -8.37 7.61 4.73
CA LEU A 70 -9.00 7.87 3.43
C LEU A 70 -10.45 7.39 3.41
N ASP A 71 -11.23 7.93 2.48
CA ASP A 71 -12.58 7.49 2.26
C ASP A 71 -12.59 6.29 1.34
N VAL A 72 -13.33 5.25 1.75
CA VAL A 72 -13.50 4.04 0.94
C VAL A 72 -14.61 4.30 -0.08
N THR A 73 -14.22 4.92 -1.20
CA THR A 73 -15.11 5.14 -2.34
C THR A 73 -15.14 3.91 -3.24
N PRO A 74 -16.11 3.78 -4.16
CA PRO A 74 -16.03 2.72 -5.15
C PRO A 74 -14.72 2.82 -5.94
N ASP A 75 -14.07 1.68 -6.21
CA ASP A 75 -12.86 1.59 -7.01
C ASP A 75 -11.64 2.35 -6.43
N VAL A 76 -11.62 2.60 -5.12
CA VAL A 76 -10.49 3.29 -4.50
C VAL A 76 -9.20 2.50 -4.65
N GLN A 77 -8.14 3.18 -5.06
CA GLN A 77 -6.80 2.63 -5.23
C GLN A 77 -5.85 3.37 -4.31
N LEU A 78 -5.04 2.64 -3.55
CA LEU A 78 -4.01 3.22 -2.71
C LEU A 78 -2.65 2.74 -3.20
N GLY A 79 -1.79 3.66 -3.60
CA GLY A 79 -0.40 3.38 -3.93
C GLY A 79 0.50 3.70 -2.74
N VAL A 80 1.43 2.82 -2.46
CA VAL A 80 2.43 2.98 -1.40
C VAL A 80 3.81 2.87 -2.03
N ALA A 81 4.62 3.91 -1.87
CA ALA A 81 5.98 3.94 -2.41
C ALA A 81 6.98 4.32 -1.33
N LEU A 82 8.22 3.89 -1.50
CA LEU A 82 9.34 4.33 -0.68
C LEU A 82 10.19 5.30 -1.51
N VAL A 83 10.26 6.54 -1.07
CA VAL A 83 11.01 7.59 -1.75
C VAL A 83 11.88 8.30 -0.74
N ASN A 84 13.21 8.29 -0.94
CA ASN A 84 14.17 8.91 -0.03
C ASN A 84 13.99 8.43 1.43
N ASP A 85 13.80 7.13 1.62
CA ASP A 85 13.55 6.51 2.93
C ASP A 85 12.32 7.07 3.66
N GLU A 86 11.31 7.46 2.89
CA GLU A 86 10.01 7.87 3.41
C GLU A 86 8.90 7.09 2.73
N ILE A 87 7.82 6.82 3.47
CA ILE A 87 6.61 6.20 2.93
C ILE A 87 5.76 7.30 2.30
N LYS A 88 5.43 7.12 1.02
CA LYS A 88 4.56 8.04 0.27
C LYS A 88 3.30 7.32 -0.13
N PHE A 89 2.17 7.98 0.03
CA PHE A 89 0.84 7.46 -0.33
C PHE A 89 0.27 8.22 -1.51
N ARG A 90 -0.40 7.48 -2.40
CA ARG A 90 -1.19 8.04 -3.50
C ARG A 90 -2.58 7.44 -3.46
N VAL A 91 -3.61 8.27 -3.53
CA VAL A 91 -4.99 7.81 -3.58
C VAL A 91 -5.56 8.14 -4.95
N SER A 92 -6.20 7.16 -5.57
CA SER A 92 -6.79 7.33 -6.90
C SER A 92 -8.11 6.58 -6.97
N ASP A 93 -8.99 6.98 -7.87
CA ASP A 93 -10.21 6.25 -8.23
C ASP A 93 -10.03 5.44 -9.53
N LYS A 94 -8.82 5.43 -10.06
CA LYS A 94 -8.46 4.70 -11.28
C LYS A 94 -7.21 3.88 -11.05
N LEU A 95 -7.06 2.82 -11.85
CA LEU A 95 -5.86 2.00 -11.82
C LEU A 95 -4.62 2.86 -12.10
N PHE A 96 -3.55 2.60 -11.35
CA PHE A 96 -2.27 3.27 -11.59
C PHE A 96 -1.62 2.74 -12.87
N PRO A 97 -1.07 3.61 -13.72
CA PRO A 97 -0.34 3.17 -14.91
C PRO A 97 1.05 2.67 -14.52
N TYR A 98 1.42 1.49 -15.00
CA TYR A 98 2.75 0.91 -14.82
C TYR A 98 3.38 0.65 -16.18
N PHE A 99 4.58 1.14 -16.35
CA PHE A 99 5.31 1.04 -17.60
C PHE A 99 6.64 0.32 -17.41
#